data_11f8f891b3012d08e708676637bb0c20
#
_entry.id   11f8f891b3012d08e708676637bb0c20
#
_cell.length_a   1.000
_cell.length_b   1.000
_cell.length_c   1.000
_cell.angle_alpha   90.00
_cell.angle_beta   90.00
_cell.angle_gamma   90.00
#
_symmetry.space_group_name_H-M   'P 1'
#
loop_
_entity.id
_entity.type
_entity.pdbx_description
1 polymer ?
#
loop_
_entity_poly.entity_id
_entity_poly.type
_entity_poly.pdbx_seq_one_letter_code
_entity_poly.pdbx_strand_id
1 'polypeptide(L)'
;MELSDILHNLKIQELTPMQEAAKEAYQSAKDLVLLSPTGSGKTLAFLLPLVQTLKAEIQGVQALVLVPSRELALQIETVFKSMGTPFKAMSCYGGRPAMEEHRTMKGIHPAVIIGTPGRMSDHLRKENFNAATVVTLVIDEFDKCLEFGFHDEMAEVIGQLPSLKKRVLLSATDAEEIPQFAGVGGDSPSSGSRLMKLDFLAPEALAPRLRLHKVVSPEKDKLETLYNLLCTLGYHSTLVFCNYRESVERVAGYLQARKFPCDMFHGGMEQPDRERALYKFRNGGCAVLISTDLAARGLDIPGIENVVHYHPPVNEEAYTHRNGRTARWEASGNAYLVLHVEERVPEYISEDIETYEFPETLPKPAKPRWATLYIGKGKKDKLNKIDIVGFLYKKGGIAREDVGQVDVKEHYAFVAVRRSKMKQLLTLVRGEKIKGMKTVIEEAK
;
A
#
# COMPACT_ATOMS: atom_id res chain seq x y z
N MET A 1 13.94 -1.48 -24.77
CA MET A 1 13.68 -0.28 -23.98
C MET A 1 14.81 -0.12 -23.00
N GLU A 2 15.48 1.00 -23.07
CA GLU A 2 16.64 1.29 -22.24
C GLU A 2 16.22 1.63 -20.81
N LEU A 3 17.13 1.41 -19.85
CA LEU A 3 16.89 1.75 -18.44
C LEU A 3 16.57 3.24 -18.25
N SER A 4 17.25 4.09 -19.04
CA SER A 4 17.03 5.55 -19.05
C SER A 4 15.59 5.94 -19.37
N ASP A 5 14.94 5.22 -20.30
CA ASP A 5 13.55 5.48 -20.67
C ASP A 5 12.60 5.18 -19.48
N ILE A 6 12.87 4.07 -18.78
CA ILE A 6 12.09 3.67 -17.60
C ILE A 6 12.24 4.70 -16.48
N LEU A 7 13.46 5.13 -16.19
CA LEU A 7 13.73 6.14 -15.15
C LEU A 7 13.06 7.47 -15.50
N HIS A 8 13.11 7.89 -16.76
CA HIS A 8 12.42 9.08 -17.23
C HIS A 8 10.90 8.99 -17.03
N ASN A 9 10.28 7.86 -17.40
CA ASN A 9 8.85 7.63 -17.19
C ASN A 9 8.44 7.66 -15.72
N LEU A 10 9.31 7.16 -14.83
CA LEU A 10 9.11 7.16 -13.39
C LEU A 10 9.50 8.51 -12.73
N LYS A 11 10.09 9.44 -13.50
CA LYS A 11 10.61 10.73 -13.00
C LYS A 11 11.69 10.57 -11.92
N ILE A 12 12.52 9.55 -12.07
CA ILE A 12 13.64 9.25 -11.19
C ILE A 12 14.92 9.72 -11.88
N GLN A 13 15.74 10.49 -11.18
CA GLN A 13 17.00 10.99 -11.71
C GLN A 13 18.13 9.98 -11.56
N GLU A 14 18.23 9.35 -10.38
CA GLU A 14 19.28 8.40 -10.03
C GLU A 14 18.72 7.24 -9.21
N LEU A 15 19.33 6.08 -9.33
CA LEU A 15 19.00 4.93 -8.48
C LEU A 15 19.70 5.08 -7.12
N THR A 16 19.06 4.57 -6.08
CA THR A 16 19.68 4.49 -4.77
C THR A 16 20.79 3.43 -4.75
N PRO A 17 21.78 3.51 -3.82
CA PRO A 17 22.81 2.49 -3.69
C PRO A 17 22.26 1.07 -3.55
N MET A 18 21.14 0.91 -2.82
CA MET A 18 20.46 -0.38 -2.66
C MET A 18 19.88 -0.88 -3.98
N GLN A 19 19.29 0.00 -4.81
CA GLN A 19 18.74 -0.36 -6.10
C GLN A 19 19.82 -0.76 -7.11
N GLU A 20 20.97 -0.05 -7.11
CA GLU A 20 22.11 -0.42 -7.96
C GLU A 20 22.68 -1.77 -7.54
N ALA A 21 22.94 -1.99 -6.25
CA ALA A 21 23.44 -3.27 -5.74
C ALA A 21 22.47 -4.43 -6.04
N ALA A 22 21.17 -4.20 -5.88
CA ALA A 22 20.15 -5.21 -6.20
C ALA A 22 20.12 -5.55 -7.71
N LYS A 23 20.27 -4.56 -8.58
CA LYS A 23 20.34 -4.75 -10.02
C LYS A 23 21.54 -5.62 -10.44
N GLU A 24 22.72 -5.34 -9.87
CA GLU A 24 23.95 -6.12 -10.11
C GLU A 24 23.81 -7.56 -9.59
N ALA A 25 23.34 -7.69 -8.34
CA ALA A 25 23.12 -9.00 -7.72
C ALA A 25 22.09 -9.84 -8.46
N TYR A 26 21.03 -9.22 -8.98
CA TYR A 26 20.00 -9.91 -9.76
C TYR A 26 20.59 -10.58 -11.03
N GLN A 27 21.57 -9.96 -11.67
CA GLN A 27 22.20 -10.53 -12.87
C GLN A 27 23.09 -11.73 -12.54
N SER A 28 23.83 -11.69 -11.44
CA SER A 28 24.87 -12.66 -11.08
C SER A 28 24.38 -13.81 -10.20
N ALA A 29 23.33 -13.61 -9.40
CA ALA A 29 22.82 -14.60 -8.46
C ALA A 29 21.64 -15.38 -9.04
N LYS A 30 21.51 -16.67 -8.65
CA LYS A 30 20.31 -17.47 -8.91
C LYS A 30 19.22 -17.12 -7.90
N ASP A 31 19.61 -17.00 -6.65
CA ASP A 31 18.74 -16.66 -5.53
C ASP A 31 19.26 -15.38 -4.87
N LEU A 32 18.37 -14.42 -4.65
CA LEU A 32 18.67 -13.11 -4.05
C LEU A 32 17.79 -12.88 -2.83
N VAL A 33 18.40 -12.53 -1.71
CA VAL A 33 17.71 -12.02 -0.53
C VAL A 33 18.09 -10.55 -0.36
N LEU A 34 17.12 -9.66 -0.35
CA LEU A 34 17.32 -8.23 -0.16
C LEU A 34 16.61 -7.79 1.12
N LEU A 35 17.40 -7.41 2.11
CA LEU A 35 16.95 -6.83 3.36
C LEU A 35 17.06 -5.31 3.27
N SER A 36 15.95 -4.61 3.49
CA SER A 36 15.94 -3.15 3.47
C SER A 36 14.67 -2.61 4.13
N PRO A 37 14.72 -1.46 4.81
CA PRO A 37 13.57 -0.90 5.50
C PRO A 37 12.37 -0.67 4.59
N THR A 38 11.17 -0.58 5.19
CA THR A 38 9.96 -0.21 4.44
C THR A 38 10.11 1.19 3.86
N GLY A 39 9.71 1.37 2.60
CA GLY A 39 9.80 2.67 1.92
C GLY A 39 11.14 2.99 1.27
N SER A 40 12.14 2.12 1.36
CA SER A 40 13.47 2.28 0.75
C SER A 40 13.51 2.18 -0.79
N GLY A 41 12.39 1.83 -1.44
CA GLY A 41 12.33 1.65 -2.89
C GLY A 41 12.59 0.22 -3.36
N LYS A 42 12.39 -0.80 -2.51
CA LYS A 42 12.51 -2.24 -2.84
C LYS A 42 11.76 -2.63 -4.11
N THR A 43 10.58 -2.06 -4.32
CA THR A 43 9.76 -2.36 -5.51
C THR A 43 10.52 -2.12 -6.82
N LEU A 44 11.24 -1.03 -6.93
CA LEU A 44 12.08 -0.76 -8.11
C LEU A 44 13.34 -1.61 -8.14
N ALA A 45 13.91 -1.93 -6.99
CA ALA A 45 15.10 -2.77 -6.89
C ALA A 45 14.93 -4.13 -7.56
N PHE A 46 13.72 -4.71 -7.52
CA PHE A 46 13.45 -5.97 -8.22
C PHE A 46 12.75 -5.78 -9.57
N LEU A 47 11.87 -4.80 -9.75
CA LEU A 47 11.15 -4.61 -11.02
C LEU A 47 12.08 -4.21 -12.16
N LEU A 48 13.07 -3.34 -11.89
CA LEU A 48 14.00 -2.87 -12.94
C LEU A 48 14.76 -4.03 -13.57
N PRO A 49 15.49 -4.89 -12.83
CA PRO A 49 16.18 -6.02 -13.43
C PRO A 49 15.20 -7.11 -13.92
N LEU A 50 14.05 -7.31 -13.29
CA LEU A 50 13.03 -8.26 -13.74
C LEU A 50 12.60 -7.95 -15.18
N VAL A 51 12.22 -6.70 -15.46
CA VAL A 51 11.74 -6.27 -16.78
C VAL A 51 12.80 -6.51 -17.88
N GLN A 52 14.07 -6.35 -17.55
CA GLN A 52 15.19 -6.61 -18.48
C GLN A 52 15.35 -8.09 -18.83
N THR A 53 14.83 -9.01 -18.00
CA THR A 53 14.90 -10.46 -18.25
C THR A 53 13.67 -11.01 -18.98
N LEU A 54 12.61 -10.22 -19.12
CA LEU A 54 11.40 -10.62 -19.84
C LEU A 54 11.69 -10.71 -21.36
N LYS A 55 11.12 -11.70 -22.00
CA LYS A 55 11.29 -11.98 -23.42
C LYS A 55 9.99 -11.76 -24.18
N ALA A 56 10.03 -10.95 -25.22
CA ALA A 56 8.85 -10.62 -26.02
C ALA A 56 8.32 -11.80 -26.84
N GLU A 57 9.19 -12.72 -27.20
CA GLU A 57 8.86 -13.95 -27.95
C GLU A 57 8.11 -14.99 -27.12
N ILE A 58 8.15 -14.91 -25.78
CA ILE A 58 7.43 -15.81 -24.88
C ILE A 58 6.04 -15.25 -24.61
N GLN A 59 5.03 -15.91 -25.20
CA GLN A 59 3.64 -15.60 -24.88
C GLN A 59 3.22 -16.32 -23.60
N GLY A 60 2.98 -15.58 -22.53
CA GLY A 60 2.55 -16.12 -21.25
C GLY A 60 3.26 -15.50 -20.06
N VAL A 61 2.94 -16.02 -18.88
CA VAL A 61 3.46 -15.53 -17.61
C VAL A 61 4.90 -16.00 -17.43
N GLN A 62 5.83 -15.06 -17.32
CA GLN A 62 7.26 -15.34 -17.16
C GLN A 62 7.74 -15.11 -15.72
N ALA A 63 7.02 -14.29 -14.96
CA ALA A 63 7.33 -14.02 -13.57
C ALA A 63 6.08 -13.94 -12.70
N LEU A 64 6.20 -14.46 -11.47
CA LEU A 64 5.25 -14.29 -10.40
C LEU A 64 5.84 -13.40 -9.31
N VAL A 65 5.02 -12.49 -8.78
CA VAL A 65 5.34 -11.67 -7.61
C VAL A 65 4.31 -11.96 -6.53
N LEU A 66 4.71 -12.60 -5.44
CA LEU A 66 3.87 -12.87 -4.28
C LEU A 66 3.97 -11.71 -3.29
N VAL A 67 2.83 -11.32 -2.75
CA VAL A 67 2.72 -10.21 -1.79
C VAL A 67 1.68 -10.54 -0.71
N PRO A 68 1.84 -10.07 0.52
CA PRO A 68 0.92 -10.40 1.62
C PRO A 68 -0.44 -9.71 1.52
N SER A 69 -0.56 -8.65 0.72
CA SER A 69 -1.79 -7.85 0.67
C SER A 69 -2.23 -7.47 -0.75
N ARG A 70 -3.54 -7.24 -0.88
CA ARG A 70 -4.17 -6.79 -2.14
C ARG A 70 -3.67 -5.41 -2.55
N GLU A 71 -3.49 -4.55 -1.57
CA GLU A 71 -3.06 -3.17 -1.75
C GLU A 71 -1.64 -3.11 -2.31
N LEU A 72 -0.74 -3.94 -1.78
CA LEU A 72 0.63 -4.04 -2.29
C LEU A 72 0.65 -4.61 -3.73
N ALA A 73 -0.21 -5.60 -4.03
CA ALA A 73 -0.33 -6.10 -5.40
C ALA A 73 -0.73 -4.99 -6.40
N LEU A 74 -1.73 -4.20 -6.06
CA LEU A 74 -2.19 -3.06 -6.88
C LEU A 74 -1.14 -1.97 -7.00
N GLN A 75 -0.39 -1.71 -5.95
CA GLN A 75 0.69 -0.72 -5.93
C GLN A 75 1.81 -1.14 -6.88
N ILE A 76 2.30 -2.38 -6.78
CA ILE A 76 3.36 -2.90 -7.65
C ILE A 76 2.90 -2.92 -9.12
N GLU A 77 1.65 -3.32 -9.40
CA GLU A 77 1.07 -3.24 -10.74
C GLU A 77 1.08 -1.81 -11.28
N THR A 78 0.74 -0.83 -10.43
CA THR A 78 0.74 0.58 -10.81
C THR A 78 2.15 1.07 -11.14
N VAL A 79 3.14 0.72 -10.33
CA VAL A 79 4.56 1.03 -10.59
C VAL A 79 5.00 0.40 -11.91
N PHE A 80 4.71 -0.90 -12.12
CA PHE A 80 5.06 -1.61 -13.35
C PHE A 80 4.48 -0.92 -14.59
N LYS A 81 3.20 -0.53 -14.56
CA LYS A 81 2.55 0.21 -15.64
C LYS A 81 3.19 1.57 -15.89
N SER A 82 3.62 2.25 -14.83
CA SER A 82 4.27 3.57 -14.93
C SER A 82 5.67 3.50 -15.55
N MET A 83 6.31 2.32 -15.54
CA MET A 83 7.59 2.10 -16.22
C MET A 83 7.46 2.23 -17.75
N GLY A 84 6.24 2.09 -18.31
CA GLY A 84 5.98 2.26 -19.74
C GLY A 84 6.57 1.14 -20.63
N THR A 85 6.81 -0.06 -20.07
CA THR A 85 7.38 -1.20 -20.78
C THR A 85 6.38 -1.79 -21.79
N PRO A 86 6.82 -2.52 -22.83
CA PRO A 86 5.92 -3.21 -23.75
C PRO A 86 5.20 -4.40 -23.08
N PHE A 87 5.68 -4.87 -21.94
CA PHE A 87 5.10 -5.98 -21.21
C PHE A 87 3.90 -5.54 -20.38
N LYS A 88 2.99 -6.48 -20.13
CA LYS A 88 1.81 -6.26 -19.31
C LYS A 88 1.96 -6.99 -17.98
N ALA A 89 1.53 -6.36 -16.91
CA ALA A 89 1.36 -6.97 -15.60
C ALA A 89 -0.10 -6.97 -15.19
N MET A 90 -0.48 -7.93 -14.35
CA MET A 90 -1.82 -8.06 -13.80
C MET A 90 -1.77 -8.41 -12.32
N SER A 91 -2.56 -7.72 -11.50
CA SER A 91 -2.75 -8.08 -10.09
C SER A 91 -3.89 -9.08 -9.92
N CYS A 92 -3.64 -10.13 -9.08
CA CYS A 92 -4.58 -11.20 -8.74
C CYS A 92 -4.67 -11.34 -7.20
N TYR A 93 -5.87 -11.15 -6.64
CA TYR A 93 -6.05 -11.17 -5.18
C TYR A 93 -7.47 -11.54 -4.76
N GLY A 94 -7.65 -12.01 -3.54
CA GLY A 94 -8.95 -12.39 -3.00
C GLY A 94 -9.94 -11.23 -2.91
N GLY A 95 -11.26 -11.54 -2.87
CA GLY A 95 -12.34 -10.54 -2.80
C GLY A 95 -12.89 -10.10 -4.16
N ARG A 96 -12.41 -10.74 -5.26
CA ARG A 96 -12.99 -10.64 -6.61
C ARG A 96 -13.29 -12.04 -7.13
N PRO A 97 -14.29 -12.20 -8.04
CA PRO A 97 -14.51 -13.48 -8.70
C PRO A 97 -13.28 -13.92 -9.49
N ALA A 98 -12.73 -15.11 -9.21
CA ALA A 98 -11.56 -15.64 -9.92
C ALA A 98 -11.80 -15.77 -11.43
N MET A 99 -13.05 -16.00 -11.84
CA MET A 99 -13.44 -16.10 -13.24
C MET A 99 -13.26 -14.77 -14.01
N GLU A 100 -13.44 -13.62 -13.36
CA GLU A 100 -13.19 -12.31 -14.00
C GLU A 100 -11.69 -12.10 -14.19
N GLU A 101 -10.86 -12.48 -13.23
CA GLU A 101 -9.41 -12.43 -13.35
C GLU A 101 -8.93 -13.34 -14.50
N HIS A 102 -9.46 -14.56 -14.59
CA HIS A 102 -9.12 -15.49 -15.67
C HIS A 102 -9.49 -14.93 -17.05
N ARG A 103 -10.69 -14.35 -17.21
CA ARG A 103 -11.09 -13.69 -18.47
C ARG A 103 -10.18 -12.53 -18.82
N THR A 104 -9.81 -11.71 -17.84
CA THR A 104 -8.91 -10.58 -18.04
C THR A 104 -7.52 -11.08 -18.44
N MET A 105 -7.01 -12.11 -17.76
CA MET A 105 -5.71 -12.73 -18.05
C MET A 105 -5.63 -13.23 -19.49
N LYS A 106 -6.68 -13.91 -19.97
CA LYS A 106 -6.79 -14.35 -21.38
C LYS A 106 -6.83 -13.19 -22.38
N GLY A 107 -7.38 -12.05 -22.01
CA GLY A 107 -7.47 -10.88 -22.89
C GLY A 107 -6.21 -10.05 -22.97
N ILE A 108 -5.43 -9.96 -21.88
CA ILE A 108 -4.26 -9.09 -21.83
C ILE A 108 -2.94 -9.81 -22.01
N HIS A 109 -2.87 -11.14 -21.81
CA HIS A 109 -1.66 -11.97 -21.87
C HIS A 109 -0.52 -11.35 -21.02
N PRO A 110 -0.64 -11.31 -19.68
CA PRO A 110 0.36 -10.68 -18.84
C PRO A 110 1.68 -11.48 -18.85
N ALA A 111 2.81 -10.78 -18.92
CA ALA A 111 4.12 -11.37 -18.71
C ALA A 111 4.45 -11.53 -17.22
N VAL A 112 3.82 -10.70 -16.37
CA VAL A 112 4.01 -10.71 -14.92
C VAL A 112 2.65 -10.76 -14.23
N ILE A 113 2.51 -11.68 -13.27
CA ILE A 113 1.35 -11.69 -12.36
C ILE A 113 1.84 -11.33 -10.95
N ILE A 114 1.12 -10.42 -10.31
CA ILE A 114 1.40 -9.95 -8.95
C ILE A 114 0.20 -10.36 -8.10
N GLY A 115 0.39 -11.18 -7.07
CA GLY A 115 -0.77 -11.67 -6.34
C GLY A 115 -0.53 -12.12 -4.92
N THR A 116 -1.62 -12.31 -4.18
CA THR A 116 -1.56 -12.91 -2.84
C THR A 116 -1.40 -14.43 -2.95
N PRO A 117 -0.65 -15.08 -2.02
CA PRO A 117 -0.32 -16.51 -2.11
C PRO A 117 -1.54 -17.41 -2.36
N GLY A 118 -2.60 -17.30 -1.55
CA GLY A 118 -3.80 -18.13 -1.70
C GLY A 118 -4.52 -17.93 -3.06
N ARG A 119 -4.51 -16.73 -3.65
CA ARG A 119 -5.09 -16.48 -4.97
C ARG A 119 -4.21 -17.06 -6.08
N MET A 120 -2.90 -17.01 -5.92
CA MET A 120 -1.97 -17.62 -6.89
C MET A 120 -2.05 -19.13 -6.89
N SER A 121 -2.12 -19.76 -5.71
CA SER A 121 -2.39 -21.19 -5.54
C SER A 121 -3.70 -21.60 -6.26
N ASP A 122 -4.82 -20.84 -6.09
CA ASP A 122 -6.10 -21.09 -6.79
C ASP A 122 -5.96 -21.02 -8.32
N HIS A 123 -5.23 -20.02 -8.85
CA HIS A 123 -5.00 -19.90 -10.29
C HIS A 123 -4.13 -21.04 -10.85
N LEU A 124 -3.11 -21.48 -10.13
CA LEU A 124 -2.24 -22.59 -10.53
C LEU A 124 -3.00 -23.91 -10.50
N ARG A 125 -3.76 -24.22 -9.44
CA ARG A 125 -4.62 -25.42 -9.38
C ARG A 125 -5.64 -25.50 -10.52
N LYS A 126 -6.13 -24.35 -10.98
CA LYS A 126 -7.10 -24.25 -12.10
C LYS A 126 -6.44 -24.11 -13.46
N GLU A 127 -5.11 -24.20 -13.52
CA GLU A 127 -4.33 -24.07 -14.76
C GLU A 127 -4.72 -22.83 -15.60
N ASN A 128 -5.00 -21.70 -14.93
CA ASN A 128 -5.45 -20.49 -15.59
C ASN A 128 -4.37 -19.81 -16.44
N PHE A 129 -3.11 -20.19 -16.24
CA PHE A 129 -1.95 -19.84 -17.06
C PHE A 129 -0.94 -21.00 -17.06
N ASN A 130 -0.02 -20.99 -18.04
CA ASN A 130 1.00 -22.02 -18.13
C ASN A 130 2.12 -21.80 -17.10
N ALA A 131 2.20 -22.64 -16.07
CA ALA A 131 3.22 -22.57 -15.03
C ALA A 131 4.64 -22.87 -15.58
N ALA A 132 4.76 -23.62 -16.67
CA ALA A 132 6.06 -23.97 -17.26
C ALA A 132 6.79 -22.78 -17.92
N THR A 133 6.09 -21.67 -18.18
CA THR A 133 6.72 -20.44 -18.70
C THR A 133 7.26 -19.53 -17.61
N VAL A 134 6.91 -19.79 -16.34
CA VAL A 134 7.36 -19.01 -15.20
C VAL A 134 8.78 -19.39 -14.81
N VAL A 135 9.70 -18.45 -14.98
CA VAL A 135 11.13 -18.65 -14.70
C VAL A 135 11.63 -17.84 -13.50
N THR A 136 10.87 -16.85 -13.06
CA THR A 136 11.23 -15.98 -11.94
C THR A 136 10.09 -15.90 -10.92
N LEU A 137 10.44 -16.04 -9.65
CA LEU A 137 9.57 -15.81 -8.51
C LEU A 137 10.16 -14.70 -7.63
N VAL A 138 9.34 -13.72 -7.32
CA VAL A 138 9.65 -12.68 -6.34
C VAL A 138 8.67 -12.82 -5.18
N ILE A 139 9.12 -12.72 -3.96
CA ILE A 139 8.27 -12.63 -2.77
C ILE A 139 8.62 -11.34 -2.05
N ASP A 140 7.74 -10.35 -2.15
CA ASP A 140 7.91 -9.06 -1.48
C ASP A 140 7.20 -9.08 -0.11
N GLU A 141 7.79 -8.40 0.88
CA GLU A 141 7.40 -8.52 2.29
C GLU A 141 7.34 -10.00 2.72
N PHE A 142 8.41 -10.76 2.45
CA PHE A 142 8.50 -12.19 2.73
C PHE A 142 8.26 -12.52 4.22
N ASP A 143 8.86 -11.74 5.12
CA ASP A 143 8.64 -11.78 6.57
C ASP A 143 7.13 -11.72 6.90
N LYS A 144 6.39 -10.89 6.22
CA LYS A 144 4.95 -10.74 6.40
C LYS A 144 4.13 -11.87 5.80
N CYS A 145 4.55 -12.40 4.67
CA CYS A 145 3.93 -13.60 4.13
C CYS A 145 4.02 -14.78 5.12
N LEU A 146 5.14 -14.91 5.81
CA LEU A 146 5.33 -15.93 6.87
C LEU A 146 4.46 -15.63 8.10
N GLU A 147 4.49 -14.41 8.61
CA GLU A 147 3.72 -13.98 9.78
C GLU A 147 2.21 -14.18 9.59
N PHE A 148 1.69 -14.00 8.38
CA PHE A 148 0.26 -14.21 8.06
C PHE A 148 -0.11 -15.66 7.85
N GLY A 149 0.84 -16.57 7.98
CA GLY A 149 0.61 -18.00 7.87
C GLY A 149 0.46 -18.50 6.44
N PHE A 150 0.97 -17.77 5.43
CA PHE A 150 0.93 -18.20 4.02
C PHE A 150 1.98 -19.25 3.65
N HIS A 151 2.49 -20.01 4.63
CA HIS A 151 3.52 -21.04 4.42
C HIS A 151 3.07 -22.09 3.41
N ASP A 152 1.88 -22.65 3.61
CA ASP A 152 1.37 -23.74 2.78
C ASP A 152 1.06 -23.27 1.35
N GLU A 153 0.44 -22.09 1.20
CA GLU A 153 0.14 -21.55 -0.11
C GLU A 153 1.40 -21.15 -0.88
N MET A 154 2.41 -20.59 -0.21
CA MET A 154 3.70 -20.29 -0.85
C MET A 154 4.42 -21.57 -1.27
N ALA A 155 4.45 -22.59 -0.41
CA ALA A 155 5.04 -23.89 -0.72
C ALA A 155 4.33 -24.54 -1.92
N GLU A 156 3.00 -24.50 -1.94
CA GLU A 156 2.20 -25.01 -3.06
C GLU A 156 2.50 -24.27 -4.37
N VAL A 157 2.54 -22.93 -4.34
CA VAL A 157 2.89 -22.12 -5.52
C VAL A 157 4.26 -22.50 -6.04
N ILE A 158 5.28 -22.57 -5.17
CA ILE A 158 6.65 -22.89 -5.57
C ILE A 158 6.74 -24.32 -6.16
N GLY A 159 6.06 -25.27 -5.54
CA GLY A 159 6.03 -26.67 -5.99
C GLY A 159 5.39 -26.87 -7.37
N GLN A 160 4.53 -25.96 -7.81
CA GLN A 160 3.87 -25.99 -9.12
C GLN A 160 4.64 -25.24 -10.23
N LEU A 161 5.84 -24.71 -9.97
CA LEU A 161 6.67 -23.96 -10.94
C LEU A 161 7.86 -24.80 -11.45
N PRO A 162 7.69 -25.67 -12.44
CA PRO A 162 8.72 -26.64 -12.86
C PRO A 162 9.94 -25.98 -13.52
N SER A 163 9.78 -24.79 -14.06
CA SER A 163 10.84 -24.08 -14.80
C SER A 163 11.48 -22.94 -14.01
N LEU A 164 11.25 -22.88 -12.69
CA LEU A 164 11.74 -21.79 -11.85
C LEU A 164 13.28 -21.78 -11.79
N LYS A 165 13.87 -20.67 -12.20
CA LYS A 165 15.33 -20.48 -12.29
C LYS A 165 15.86 -19.45 -11.30
N LYS A 166 15.02 -18.47 -10.93
CA LYS A 166 15.39 -17.33 -10.10
C LYS A 166 14.38 -17.10 -9.00
N ARG A 167 14.88 -16.89 -7.78
CA ARG A 167 14.08 -16.49 -6.62
C ARG A 167 14.62 -15.20 -6.04
N VAL A 168 13.72 -14.27 -5.72
CA VAL A 168 14.05 -13.00 -5.09
C VAL A 168 13.16 -12.84 -3.87
N LEU A 169 13.76 -12.81 -2.69
CA LEU A 169 13.06 -12.58 -1.42
C LEU A 169 13.39 -11.17 -0.94
N LEU A 170 12.35 -10.37 -0.66
CA LEU A 170 12.50 -9.03 -0.12
C LEU A 170 11.86 -8.97 1.26
N SER A 171 12.58 -8.42 2.23
CA SER A 171 12.12 -8.33 3.61
C SER A 171 12.53 -7.00 4.24
N ALA A 172 11.75 -6.54 5.21
CA ALA A 172 12.08 -5.39 6.03
C ALA A 172 12.79 -5.80 7.34
N THR A 173 12.83 -7.09 7.63
CA THR A 173 13.50 -7.69 8.78
C THR A 173 14.35 -8.87 8.32
N ASP A 174 15.41 -9.17 9.07
CA ASP A 174 16.17 -10.39 8.84
C ASP A 174 15.40 -11.56 9.46
N ALA A 175 14.85 -12.43 8.63
CA ALA A 175 14.24 -13.64 9.12
C ALA A 175 15.36 -14.55 9.68
N GLU A 176 15.23 -14.99 10.93
CA GLU A 176 16.20 -15.88 11.59
C GLU A 176 16.44 -17.16 10.77
N GLU A 177 15.40 -17.67 10.09
CA GLU A 177 15.50 -18.79 9.15
C GLU A 177 14.60 -18.59 7.93
N ILE A 178 15.17 -18.82 6.75
CA ILE A 178 14.38 -18.91 5.51
C ILE A 178 13.85 -20.35 5.44
N PRO A 179 12.53 -20.58 5.44
CA PRO A 179 11.96 -21.93 5.38
C PRO A 179 12.45 -22.70 4.17
N GLN A 180 12.67 -24.01 4.34
CA GLN A 180 13.18 -24.89 3.27
C GLN A 180 12.32 -24.91 2.02
N PHE A 181 10.99 -24.70 2.14
CA PHE A 181 10.10 -24.65 0.98
C PHE A 181 10.43 -23.51 0.01
N ALA A 182 11.03 -22.42 0.49
CA ALA A 182 11.44 -21.30 -0.36
C ALA A 182 12.53 -21.73 -1.37
N GLY A 183 13.23 -22.85 -1.09
CA GLY A 183 14.22 -23.44 -1.98
C GLY A 183 15.43 -22.55 -2.25
N VAL A 184 15.66 -21.57 -1.39
CA VAL A 184 16.75 -20.59 -1.47
C VAL A 184 17.96 -21.19 -0.78
N GLY A 185 19.10 -21.26 -1.46
CA GLY A 185 20.32 -21.81 -0.87
C GLY A 185 20.35 -23.33 -0.67
N GLY A 186 19.42 -24.07 -1.27
CA GLY A 186 19.31 -25.53 -1.13
C GLY A 186 20.59 -26.28 -1.49
N ASP A 187 21.01 -27.16 -0.57
CA ASP A 187 22.20 -28.00 -0.61
C ASP A 187 22.13 -29.04 -1.73
N SER A 188 22.45 -28.61 -2.94
CA SER A 188 22.94 -29.54 -3.93
C SER A 188 24.39 -29.18 -4.25
N PRO A 189 25.39 -29.97 -3.81
CA PRO A 189 26.81 -29.69 -4.04
C PRO A 189 27.18 -29.60 -5.53
N SER A 190 26.28 -30.04 -6.40
CA SER A 190 26.48 -30.13 -7.86
C SER A 190 25.89 -28.98 -8.68
N SER A 191 25.04 -28.12 -8.10
CA SER A 191 24.54 -26.94 -8.78
C SER A 191 25.18 -25.73 -8.11
N GLY A 192 26.10 -25.03 -8.74
CA GLY A 192 26.73 -23.79 -8.28
C GLY A 192 25.74 -22.64 -8.05
N SER A 193 24.71 -22.92 -7.24
CA SER A 193 23.62 -22.05 -6.88
C SER A 193 24.14 -21.00 -5.90
N ARG A 194 24.41 -19.80 -6.44
CA ARG A 194 24.93 -18.67 -5.65
C ARG A 194 23.74 -17.94 -5.06
N LEU A 195 23.49 -18.17 -3.76
CA LEU A 195 22.67 -17.30 -2.95
C LEU A 195 23.45 -16.00 -2.70
N MET A 196 22.82 -14.87 -2.98
CA MET A 196 23.36 -13.56 -2.60
C MET A 196 22.41 -12.89 -1.61
N LYS A 197 22.92 -12.51 -0.44
CA LYS A 197 22.20 -11.72 0.55
C LYS A 197 22.75 -10.30 0.54
N LEU A 198 21.88 -9.35 0.29
CA LEU A 198 22.16 -7.92 0.40
C LEU A 198 21.45 -7.38 1.63
N ASP A 199 22.22 -6.81 2.54
CA ASP A 199 21.68 -6.26 3.79
C ASP A 199 21.86 -4.74 3.83
N PHE A 200 20.72 -4.05 3.80
CA PHE A 200 20.61 -2.59 3.90
C PHE A 200 19.75 -2.19 5.12
N LEU A 201 19.70 -3.05 6.16
CA LEU A 201 18.96 -2.76 7.40
C LEU A 201 19.76 -1.90 8.38
N ALA A 202 21.07 -1.68 8.13
CA ALA A 202 21.97 -1.02 9.07
C ALA A 202 21.51 0.39 9.49
N PRO A 203 21.58 0.72 10.80
CA PRO A 203 20.89 1.86 11.41
C PRO A 203 21.54 3.24 11.16
N GLU A 204 22.76 3.32 10.65
CA GLU A 204 23.60 4.52 10.88
C GLU A 204 23.45 5.66 9.87
N ALA A 205 22.84 5.47 8.70
CA ALA A 205 22.85 6.54 7.70
C ALA A 205 21.54 7.32 7.55
N LEU A 206 20.40 6.76 7.98
CA LEU A 206 19.08 7.36 7.76
C LEU A 206 18.07 6.96 8.84
N ALA A 207 18.44 7.06 10.13
CA ALA A 207 17.42 7.01 11.16
C ALA A 207 16.45 8.19 10.89
N PRO A 208 15.19 7.93 10.52
CA PRO A 208 14.24 9.01 10.35
C PRO A 208 14.21 9.79 11.67
N ARG A 209 14.20 11.12 11.59
CA ARG A 209 14.05 11.96 12.76
C ARG A 209 12.60 11.82 13.28
N LEU A 210 12.32 10.68 13.87
CA LEU A 210 11.05 10.39 14.50
C LEU A 210 11.07 11.05 15.89
N ARG A 211 10.09 11.91 16.15
CA ARG A 211 9.83 12.42 17.50
C ARG A 211 8.77 11.56 18.15
N LEU A 212 9.14 10.88 19.22
CA LEU A 212 8.22 10.01 19.95
C LEU A 212 7.65 10.74 21.15
N HIS A 213 6.31 10.75 21.25
CA HIS A 213 5.58 11.38 22.33
C HIS A 213 4.74 10.35 23.10
N LYS A 214 4.81 10.40 24.43
CA LYS A 214 3.95 9.67 25.32
C LYS A 214 2.72 10.52 25.63
N VAL A 215 1.53 10.02 25.30
CA VAL A 215 0.24 10.66 25.60
C VAL A 215 -0.44 9.90 26.72
N VAL A 216 -0.54 10.51 27.91
CA VAL A 216 -1.09 9.86 29.08
C VAL A 216 -2.60 10.01 29.11
N SER A 217 -3.31 8.88 29.21
CA SER A 217 -4.77 8.84 29.40
C SER A 217 -5.11 8.57 30.86
N PRO A 218 -5.95 9.40 31.50
CA PRO A 218 -6.44 9.13 32.85
C PRO A 218 -7.42 7.96 32.90
N GLU A 219 -8.10 7.67 31.77
CA GLU A 219 -9.10 6.62 31.66
C GLU A 219 -8.53 5.41 30.91
N LYS A 220 -8.90 4.19 31.35
CA LYS A 220 -8.54 2.93 30.65
C LYS A 220 -9.09 2.90 29.22
N ASP A 221 -10.26 3.51 29.04
CA ASP A 221 -10.85 3.75 27.73
C ASP A 221 -10.26 5.01 27.09
N LYS A 222 -9.18 4.93 26.45
CA LYS A 222 -8.36 6.02 25.91
C LYS A 222 -9.04 6.85 24.78
N LEU A 223 -10.35 6.69 24.55
CA LEU A 223 -11.08 7.33 23.44
C LEU A 223 -11.11 8.85 23.52
N GLU A 224 -11.40 9.40 24.71
CA GLU A 224 -11.43 10.86 24.92
C GLU A 224 -10.03 11.46 24.73
N THR A 225 -9.01 10.81 25.27
CA THR A 225 -7.61 11.24 25.12
C THR A 225 -7.20 11.22 23.64
N LEU A 226 -7.58 10.19 22.89
CA LEU A 226 -7.33 10.12 21.45
C LEU A 226 -8.06 11.25 20.70
N TYR A 227 -9.33 11.50 21.02
CA TYR A 227 -10.10 12.58 20.40
C TYR A 227 -9.42 13.94 20.64
N ASN A 228 -8.99 14.22 21.87
CA ASN A 228 -8.31 15.45 22.24
C ASN A 228 -6.98 15.59 21.49
N LEU A 229 -6.19 14.52 21.42
CA LEU A 229 -4.94 14.49 20.65
C LEU A 229 -5.21 14.81 19.17
N LEU A 230 -6.18 14.15 18.55
CA LEU A 230 -6.50 14.37 17.13
C LEU A 230 -7.02 15.78 16.86
N CYS A 231 -7.73 16.40 17.82
CA CYS A 231 -8.12 17.79 17.72
C CYS A 231 -6.91 18.73 17.73
N THR A 232 -5.91 18.46 18.59
CA THR A 232 -4.68 19.27 18.66
C THR A 232 -3.75 19.05 17.46
N LEU A 233 -3.69 17.85 16.90
CA LEU A 233 -2.96 17.58 15.66
C LEU A 233 -3.57 18.29 14.44
N GLY A 234 -4.83 18.67 14.50
CA GLY A 234 -5.48 19.45 13.46
C GLY A 234 -5.68 18.68 12.14
N TYR A 235 -5.34 19.32 11.00
CA TYR A 235 -5.53 18.75 9.67
C TYR A 235 -4.24 18.13 9.11
N HIS A 236 -3.43 17.55 9.97
CA HIS A 236 -2.24 16.80 9.55
C HIS A 236 -2.59 15.33 9.29
N SER A 237 -1.99 14.77 8.25
CA SER A 237 -2.22 13.37 7.88
C SER A 237 -1.80 12.44 9.02
N THR A 238 -2.77 11.76 9.60
CA THR A 238 -2.58 10.95 10.81
C THR A 238 -3.09 9.54 10.61
N LEU A 239 -2.24 8.55 10.89
CA LEU A 239 -2.59 7.13 10.87
C LEU A 239 -2.67 6.63 12.32
N VAL A 240 -3.86 6.18 12.73
CA VAL A 240 -4.12 5.64 14.07
C VAL A 240 -4.12 4.11 14.01
N PHE A 241 -3.24 3.48 14.78
CA PHE A 241 -3.13 2.02 14.84
C PHE A 241 -3.87 1.41 16.02
N CYS A 242 -4.71 0.43 15.71
CA CYS A 242 -5.37 -0.46 16.65
C CYS A 242 -4.95 -1.92 16.39
N ASN A 243 -4.83 -2.73 17.45
CA ASN A 243 -4.43 -4.15 17.31
C ASN A 243 -5.56 -5.03 16.73
N TYR A 244 -6.84 -4.63 16.92
CA TYR A 244 -8.02 -5.44 16.56
C TYR A 244 -8.99 -4.65 15.68
N ARG A 245 -9.73 -5.38 14.81
CA ARG A 245 -10.76 -4.78 13.93
C ARG A 245 -11.88 -4.10 14.72
N GLU A 246 -12.36 -4.77 15.77
CA GLU A 246 -13.41 -4.27 16.65
C GLU A 246 -13.00 -2.95 17.31
N SER A 247 -11.72 -2.80 17.61
CA SER A 247 -11.17 -1.54 18.15
C SER A 247 -11.12 -0.44 17.08
N VAL A 248 -10.82 -0.78 15.83
CA VAL A 248 -10.88 0.18 14.70
C VAL A 248 -12.30 0.71 14.53
N GLU A 249 -13.29 -0.20 14.48
CA GLU A 249 -14.71 0.16 14.34
C GLU A 249 -15.21 1.00 15.52
N ARG A 250 -14.83 0.63 16.75
CA ARG A 250 -15.18 1.35 17.96
C ARG A 250 -14.60 2.76 17.99
N VAL A 251 -13.31 2.91 17.70
CA VAL A 251 -12.63 4.22 17.63
C VAL A 251 -13.26 5.09 16.56
N ALA A 252 -13.47 4.54 15.36
CA ALA A 252 -14.10 5.25 14.24
C ALA A 252 -15.51 5.72 14.61
N GLY A 253 -16.35 4.84 15.19
CA GLY A 253 -17.71 5.15 15.64
C GLY A 253 -17.73 6.25 16.69
N TYR A 254 -16.81 6.21 17.66
CA TYR A 254 -16.70 7.23 18.68
C TYR A 254 -16.36 8.62 18.12
N LEU A 255 -15.39 8.67 17.18
CA LEU A 255 -14.98 9.91 16.52
C LEU A 255 -16.10 10.46 15.62
N GLN A 256 -16.75 9.59 14.83
CA GLN A 256 -17.84 9.97 13.94
C GLN A 256 -19.06 10.49 14.69
N ALA A 257 -19.41 9.90 15.84
CA ALA A 257 -20.48 10.39 16.72
C ALA A 257 -20.23 11.86 17.20
N ARG A 258 -18.94 12.23 17.32
CA ARG A 258 -18.49 13.61 17.61
C ARG A 258 -18.27 14.48 16.39
N LYS A 259 -18.71 14.00 15.21
CA LYS A 259 -18.52 14.68 13.90
C LYS A 259 -17.06 14.96 13.56
N PHE A 260 -16.14 14.11 14.09
CA PHE A 260 -14.74 14.17 13.72
C PHE A 260 -14.54 13.51 12.35
N PRO A 261 -13.89 14.18 11.37
CA PRO A 261 -13.71 13.63 10.03
C PRO A 261 -12.61 12.55 10.04
N CYS A 262 -13.01 11.29 10.07
CA CYS A 262 -12.13 10.13 10.04
C CYS A 262 -12.71 9.03 9.15
N ASP A 263 -11.85 8.15 8.67
CA ASP A 263 -12.22 6.89 8.02
C ASP A 263 -11.54 5.71 8.70
N MET A 264 -12.05 4.50 8.47
CA MET A 264 -11.48 3.26 8.97
C MET A 264 -10.97 2.39 7.83
N PHE A 265 -9.98 1.53 8.16
CA PHE A 265 -9.38 0.64 7.18
C PHE A 265 -8.92 -0.66 7.85
N HIS A 266 -9.62 -1.76 7.57
CA HIS A 266 -9.28 -3.08 8.11
C HIS A 266 -9.72 -4.22 7.17
N GLY A 267 -9.20 -5.42 7.41
CA GLY A 267 -9.41 -6.57 6.55
C GLY A 267 -10.85 -7.10 6.47
N GLY A 268 -11.74 -6.72 7.39
CA GLY A 268 -13.16 -7.08 7.37
C GLY A 268 -14.02 -6.23 6.45
N MET A 269 -13.49 -5.12 5.91
CA MET A 269 -14.22 -4.24 5.00
C MET A 269 -14.29 -4.81 3.58
N GLU A 270 -15.39 -4.51 2.87
CA GLU A 270 -15.50 -4.79 1.44
C GLU A 270 -14.49 -3.97 0.63
N GLN A 271 -14.03 -4.52 -0.50
CA GLN A 271 -12.99 -3.89 -1.30
C GLN A 271 -13.33 -2.46 -1.78
N PRO A 272 -14.57 -2.16 -2.24
CA PRO A 272 -14.94 -0.79 -2.63
C PRO A 272 -14.83 0.21 -1.47
N ASP A 273 -15.18 -0.20 -0.25
CA ASP A 273 -15.10 0.66 0.94
C ASP A 273 -13.65 0.92 1.35
N ARG A 274 -12.78 -0.10 1.25
CA ARG A 274 -11.34 0.04 1.45
C ARG A 274 -10.73 1.02 0.46
N GLU A 275 -11.05 0.88 -0.82
CA GLU A 275 -10.55 1.77 -1.87
C GLU A 275 -11.04 3.21 -1.67
N ARG A 276 -12.29 3.39 -1.23
CA ARG A 276 -12.87 4.69 -0.90
C ARG A 276 -12.16 5.36 0.28
N ALA A 277 -11.97 4.65 1.40
CA ALA A 277 -11.30 5.16 2.58
C ALA A 277 -9.86 5.62 2.27
N LEU A 278 -9.10 4.78 1.57
CA LEU A 278 -7.75 5.12 1.12
C LEU A 278 -7.72 6.33 0.18
N TYR A 279 -8.66 6.39 -0.77
CA TYR A 279 -8.73 7.52 -1.68
C TYR A 279 -9.03 8.82 -0.93
N LYS A 280 -10.00 8.81 -0.02
CA LYS A 280 -10.36 9.97 0.82
C LYS A 280 -9.16 10.44 1.66
N PHE A 281 -8.39 9.51 2.23
CA PHE A 281 -7.20 9.83 2.99
C PHE A 281 -6.10 10.43 2.11
N ARG A 282 -5.78 9.81 0.96
CA ARG A 282 -4.74 10.27 0.02
C ARG A 282 -5.02 11.64 -0.58
N ASN A 283 -6.27 11.98 -0.82
CA ASN A 283 -6.65 13.24 -1.47
C ASN A 283 -6.98 14.38 -0.49
N GLY A 284 -6.80 14.13 0.82
CA GLY A 284 -7.11 15.10 1.85
C GLY A 284 -8.61 15.31 2.08
N GLY A 285 -9.47 14.38 1.67
CA GLY A 285 -10.89 14.35 2.03
C GLY A 285 -11.12 13.93 3.48
N CYS A 286 -10.13 13.27 4.07
CA CYS A 286 -10.04 12.85 5.45
C CYS A 286 -8.58 12.97 5.91
N ALA A 287 -8.34 13.52 7.10
CA ALA A 287 -6.98 13.65 7.65
C ALA A 287 -6.59 12.48 8.57
N VAL A 288 -7.56 11.72 9.08
CA VAL A 288 -7.33 10.64 10.03
C VAL A 288 -7.84 9.32 9.47
N LEU A 289 -6.95 8.34 9.36
CA LEU A 289 -7.28 6.96 9.00
C LEU A 289 -6.98 6.05 10.19
N ILE A 290 -7.99 5.27 10.63
CA ILE A 290 -7.86 4.32 11.74
C ILE A 290 -7.71 2.94 11.14
N SER A 291 -6.64 2.23 11.50
CA SER A 291 -6.31 0.96 10.84
C SER A 291 -5.75 -0.09 11.79
N THR A 292 -5.82 -1.35 11.36
CA THR A 292 -4.99 -2.42 11.93
C THR A 292 -3.64 -2.49 11.22
N ASP A 293 -2.63 -3.08 11.87
CA ASP A 293 -1.32 -3.33 11.27
C ASP A 293 -1.41 -4.04 9.93
N LEU A 294 -2.15 -5.13 9.90
CA LEU A 294 -2.34 -5.95 8.71
C LEU A 294 -2.89 -5.18 7.52
N ALA A 295 -3.88 -4.32 7.76
CA ALA A 295 -4.49 -3.54 6.70
C ALA A 295 -3.61 -2.38 6.23
N ALA A 296 -2.87 -1.75 7.13
CA ALA A 296 -1.99 -0.62 6.83
C ALA A 296 -0.66 -1.02 6.16
N ARG A 297 -0.29 -2.31 6.22
CA ARG A 297 0.93 -2.83 5.58
C ARG A 297 0.83 -2.74 4.06
N GLY A 298 1.94 -2.46 3.42
CA GLY A 298 1.98 -2.29 1.96
C GLY A 298 1.24 -1.05 1.43
N LEU A 299 0.62 -0.23 2.29
CA LEU A 299 0.01 1.01 1.84
C LEU A 299 1.08 2.03 1.49
N ASP A 300 1.14 2.39 0.22
CA ASP A 300 1.87 3.57 -0.19
C ASP A 300 0.98 4.81 -0.01
N ILE A 301 1.10 5.40 1.16
CA ILE A 301 0.47 6.68 1.46
C ILE A 301 1.59 7.68 1.65
N PRO A 302 1.82 8.56 0.68
CA PRO A 302 2.87 9.58 0.80
C PRO A 302 2.49 10.62 1.86
N GLY A 303 3.48 11.10 2.61
CA GLY A 303 3.33 12.26 3.47
C GLY A 303 2.48 12.05 4.72
N ILE A 304 2.52 10.86 5.35
CA ILE A 304 1.95 10.69 6.69
C ILE A 304 2.85 11.46 7.67
N GLU A 305 2.26 12.47 8.34
CA GLU A 305 2.96 13.33 9.28
C GLU A 305 2.95 12.76 10.69
N ASN A 306 1.86 12.07 11.06
CA ASN A 306 1.66 11.56 12.42
C ASN A 306 1.26 10.08 12.41
N VAL A 307 1.88 9.31 13.28
CA VAL A 307 1.47 7.95 13.62
C VAL A 307 1.01 7.93 15.08
N VAL A 308 -0.17 7.39 15.33
CA VAL A 308 -0.72 7.27 16.68
C VAL A 308 -0.90 5.80 17.02
N HIS A 309 -0.22 5.33 18.04
CA HIS A 309 -0.39 4.00 18.62
C HIS A 309 -1.50 4.06 19.69
N TYR A 310 -2.76 3.86 19.28
CA TYR A 310 -3.87 3.76 20.23
C TYR A 310 -3.76 2.53 21.13
N HIS A 311 -3.31 1.42 20.56
CA HIS A 311 -2.77 0.27 21.28
C HIS A 311 -1.27 0.20 21.04
N PRO A 312 -0.46 -0.04 22.08
CA PRO A 312 0.96 -0.32 21.89
C PRO A 312 1.16 -1.43 20.87
N PRO A 313 2.18 -1.33 20.02
CA PRO A 313 2.56 -2.42 19.12
C PRO A 313 2.83 -3.71 19.90
N VAL A 314 2.53 -4.85 19.29
CA VAL A 314 2.68 -6.15 19.98
C VAL A 314 4.15 -6.57 20.14
N ASN A 315 5.05 -6.03 19.32
CA ASN A 315 6.49 -6.28 19.33
C ASN A 315 7.25 -5.14 18.63
N GLU A 316 8.58 -5.18 18.70
CA GLU A 316 9.48 -4.20 18.08
C GLU A 316 9.30 -4.11 16.56
N GLU A 317 9.09 -5.23 15.91
CA GLU A 317 8.84 -5.28 14.47
C GLU A 317 7.59 -4.52 14.07
N ALA A 318 6.48 -4.72 14.79
CA ALA A 318 5.24 -3.96 14.56
C ALA A 318 5.46 -2.46 14.83
N TYR A 319 6.25 -2.11 15.84
CA TYR A 319 6.63 -0.73 16.14
C TYR A 319 7.38 -0.08 14.97
N THR A 320 8.40 -0.74 14.47
CA THR A 320 9.21 -0.28 13.32
C THR A 320 8.36 -0.11 12.06
N HIS A 321 7.47 -1.07 11.77
CA HIS A 321 6.60 -1.01 10.60
C HIS A 321 5.55 0.09 10.68
N ARG A 322 4.97 0.35 11.86
CA ARG A 322 4.03 1.46 12.06
C ARG A 322 4.72 2.79 11.85
N ASN A 323 5.87 2.98 12.47
CA ASN A 323 6.66 4.21 12.37
C ASN A 323 7.24 4.43 10.97
N GLY A 324 7.55 3.36 10.24
CA GLY A 324 7.94 3.44 8.82
C GLY A 324 6.86 3.96 7.88
N ARG A 325 5.65 4.30 8.37
CA ARG A 325 4.62 5.02 7.61
C ARG A 325 4.85 6.52 7.60
N THR A 326 5.52 7.06 8.61
CA THR A 326 5.97 8.46 8.69
C THR A 326 7.48 8.56 8.52
N ALA A 327 8.02 9.77 8.49
CA ALA A 327 9.47 10.02 8.42
C ALA A 327 10.20 9.27 7.29
N ARG A 328 9.58 9.12 6.12
CA ARG A 328 10.23 8.52 4.94
C ARG A 328 11.22 9.52 4.35
N TRP A 329 12.45 9.05 4.01
CA TRP A 329 13.48 9.81 3.28
C TRP A 329 13.49 11.33 3.55
N GLU A 330 14.42 11.80 4.35
CA GLU A 330 14.65 13.23 4.66
C GLU A 330 13.51 13.96 5.39
N ALA A 331 12.35 13.35 5.62
CA ALA A 331 11.24 13.97 6.34
C ALA A 331 11.28 13.62 7.84
N SER A 332 11.01 14.59 8.69
CA SER A 332 10.71 14.35 10.12
C SER A 332 9.27 13.89 10.28
N GLY A 333 9.03 12.97 11.21
CA GLY A 333 7.69 12.47 11.54
C GLY A 333 7.46 12.46 13.04
N ASN A 334 6.18 12.40 13.44
CA ASN A 334 5.83 12.29 14.86
C ASN A 334 5.11 10.96 15.11
N ALA A 335 5.47 10.32 16.22
CA ALA A 335 4.75 9.16 16.73
C ALA A 335 4.21 9.45 18.12
N TYR A 336 3.00 9.03 18.38
CA TYR A 336 2.28 9.23 19.64
C TYR A 336 1.87 7.89 20.24
N LEU A 337 2.36 7.59 21.43
CA LEU A 337 2.01 6.38 22.16
C LEU A 337 0.96 6.72 23.23
N VAL A 338 -0.29 6.32 23.01
CA VAL A 338 -1.40 6.60 23.92
C VAL A 338 -1.46 5.50 24.99
N LEU A 339 -1.09 5.85 26.21
CA LEU A 339 -1.02 4.94 27.34
C LEU A 339 -1.94 5.38 28.47
N HIS A 340 -2.61 4.42 29.11
CA HIS A 340 -3.24 4.66 30.41
C HIS A 340 -2.17 4.90 31.50
N VAL A 341 -2.52 5.60 32.56
CA VAL A 341 -1.56 5.92 33.65
C VAL A 341 -0.87 4.69 34.26
N GLU A 342 -1.53 3.53 34.24
CA GLU A 342 -0.97 2.25 34.73
C GLU A 342 -0.20 1.48 33.68
N GLU A 343 -0.31 1.84 32.38
CA GLU A 343 0.41 1.18 31.29
C GLU A 343 1.86 1.68 31.24
N ARG A 344 2.78 0.75 31.02
CA ARG A 344 4.20 1.07 30.85
C ARG A 344 4.55 1.19 29.36
N VAL A 345 5.55 1.99 29.06
CA VAL A 345 6.17 1.99 27.74
C VAL A 345 6.76 0.58 27.49
N PRO A 346 6.51 -0.03 26.33
CA PRO A 346 7.09 -1.32 26.00
C PRO A 346 8.62 -1.30 26.06
N GLU A 347 9.25 -2.37 26.57
CA GLU A 347 10.72 -2.46 26.78
C GLU A 347 11.53 -2.38 25.49
N TYR A 348 10.93 -2.73 24.35
CA TYR A 348 11.58 -2.63 23.03
C TYR A 348 11.63 -1.19 22.49
N ILE A 349 11.03 -0.22 23.17
CA ILE A 349 11.13 1.19 22.81
C ILE A 349 12.22 1.82 23.67
N SER A 350 13.37 2.04 23.06
CA SER A 350 14.59 2.56 23.74
C SER A 350 14.84 4.04 23.48
N GLU A 351 14.05 4.69 22.61
CA GLU A 351 14.21 6.11 22.30
C GLU A 351 13.76 7.01 23.45
N ASP A 352 14.31 8.21 23.50
CA ASP A 352 13.87 9.25 24.42
C ASP A 352 12.41 9.65 24.09
N ILE A 353 11.54 9.55 25.09
CA ILE A 353 10.12 9.82 24.94
C ILE A 353 9.74 11.08 25.69
N GLU A 354 9.29 12.09 24.97
CA GLU A 354 8.71 13.29 25.58
C GLU A 354 7.25 13.06 25.97
N THR A 355 6.86 13.52 27.18
CA THR A 355 5.45 13.52 27.55
C THR A 355 4.73 14.63 26.79
N TYR A 356 3.66 14.28 26.07
CA TYR A 356 2.84 15.22 25.34
C TYR A 356 1.94 16.00 26.30
N GLU A 357 2.02 17.32 26.24
CA GLU A 357 1.18 18.20 27.01
C GLU A 357 0.06 18.78 26.14
N PHE A 358 -1.17 18.64 26.60
CA PHE A 358 -2.32 19.23 25.91
C PHE A 358 -2.37 20.74 26.15
N PRO A 359 -2.80 21.53 25.14
CA PRO A 359 -3.03 22.96 25.35
C PRO A 359 -4.21 23.18 26.32
N GLU A 360 -4.18 24.28 27.05
CA GLU A 360 -5.26 24.64 28.01
C GLU A 360 -6.64 24.66 27.36
N THR A 361 -6.71 25.12 26.10
CA THR A 361 -7.96 25.13 25.33
C THR A 361 -7.83 24.20 24.13
N LEU A 362 -8.64 23.14 24.12
CA LEU A 362 -8.66 22.18 23.04
C LEU A 362 -9.29 22.78 21.77
N PRO A 363 -8.62 22.71 20.62
CA PRO A 363 -9.20 23.16 19.37
C PRO A 363 -10.34 22.26 18.92
N LYS A 364 -11.25 22.80 18.12
CA LYS A 364 -12.31 22.01 17.48
C LYS A 364 -11.72 21.13 16.38
N PRO A 365 -12.39 20.00 16.05
CA PRO A 365 -11.97 19.16 14.93
C PRO A 365 -11.77 19.96 13.65
N ALA A 366 -10.62 19.83 13.02
CA ALA A 366 -10.32 20.50 11.77
C ALA A 366 -11.19 19.95 10.63
N LYS A 367 -11.73 20.84 9.81
CA LYS A 367 -12.55 20.43 8.67
C LYS A 367 -11.68 20.16 7.44
N PRO A 368 -11.89 19.06 6.73
CA PRO A 368 -11.18 18.77 5.49
C PRO A 368 -11.41 19.87 4.44
N ARG A 369 -10.34 20.28 3.76
CA ARG A 369 -10.43 21.25 2.64
C ARG A 369 -11.04 20.62 1.40
N TRP A 370 -10.86 19.33 1.22
CA TRP A 370 -11.35 18.55 0.10
C TRP A 370 -12.53 17.69 0.51
N ALA A 371 -13.39 17.39 -0.44
CA ALA A 371 -14.43 16.37 -0.35
C ALA A 371 -14.29 15.43 -1.54
N THR A 372 -14.73 14.18 -1.40
CA THR A 372 -14.60 13.18 -2.46
C THR A 372 -15.91 13.04 -3.20
N LEU A 373 -15.89 13.30 -4.51
CA LEU A 373 -16.98 13.02 -5.42
C LEU A 373 -16.86 11.58 -5.94
N TYR A 374 -17.92 10.81 -5.86
CA TYR A 374 -18.06 9.49 -6.47
C TYR A 374 -18.80 9.61 -7.80
N ILE A 375 -18.33 8.90 -8.81
CA ILE A 375 -18.95 8.78 -10.14
C ILE A 375 -19.07 7.29 -10.44
N GLY A 376 -20.30 6.77 -10.60
CA GLY A 376 -20.59 5.33 -10.80
C GLY A 376 -20.30 4.82 -12.22
N LYS A 377 -19.25 5.36 -12.87
CA LYS A 377 -18.72 4.94 -14.16
C LYS A 377 -17.20 5.00 -14.17
N GLY A 378 -16.55 4.06 -14.88
CA GLY A 378 -15.12 3.90 -14.90
C GLY A 378 -14.52 3.56 -16.25
N LYS A 379 -13.34 2.92 -16.25
CA LYS A 379 -12.61 2.55 -17.47
C LYS A 379 -13.39 1.60 -18.37
N LYS A 380 -14.16 0.65 -17.80
CA LYS A 380 -15.02 -0.25 -18.58
C LYS A 380 -16.09 0.50 -19.37
N ASP A 381 -16.52 1.65 -18.89
CA ASP A 381 -17.43 2.56 -19.60
C ASP A 381 -16.69 3.52 -20.53
N LYS A 382 -15.39 3.31 -20.77
CA LYS A 382 -14.51 4.18 -21.56
C LYS A 382 -14.41 5.61 -21.02
N LEU A 383 -14.62 5.78 -19.70
CA LEU A 383 -14.46 7.05 -19.02
C LEU A 383 -13.00 7.24 -18.62
N ASN A 384 -12.44 8.41 -18.88
CA ASN A 384 -11.07 8.77 -18.52
C ASN A 384 -11.02 10.07 -17.69
N LYS A 385 -9.83 10.42 -17.20
CA LYS A 385 -9.63 11.63 -16.38
C LYS A 385 -10.03 12.91 -17.11
N ILE A 386 -9.75 13.01 -18.41
CA ILE A 386 -10.05 14.20 -19.22
C ILE A 386 -11.55 14.39 -19.37
N ASP A 387 -12.29 13.31 -19.61
CA ASP A 387 -13.76 13.34 -19.71
C ASP A 387 -14.39 13.85 -18.40
N ILE A 388 -13.87 13.38 -17.25
CA ILE A 388 -14.35 13.78 -15.91
C ILE A 388 -14.05 15.26 -15.67
N VAL A 389 -12.82 15.68 -15.85
CA VAL A 389 -12.39 17.06 -15.62
C VAL A 389 -13.16 18.03 -16.55
N GLY A 390 -13.29 17.67 -17.83
CA GLY A 390 -14.07 18.45 -18.79
C GLY A 390 -15.54 18.57 -18.41
N PHE A 391 -16.14 17.50 -17.88
CA PHE A 391 -17.51 17.52 -17.37
C PHE A 391 -17.66 18.44 -16.15
N LEU A 392 -16.75 18.34 -15.19
CA LEU A 392 -16.77 19.19 -13.98
C LEU A 392 -16.63 20.67 -14.31
N TYR A 393 -15.79 21.02 -15.27
CA TYR A 393 -15.64 22.42 -15.69
C TYR A 393 -16.87 22.93 -16.46
N LYS A 394 -17.35 22.16 -17.46
CA LYS A 394 -18.40 22.62 -18.36
C LYS A 394 -19.79 22.57 -17.72
N LYS A 395 -20.10 21.52 -16.95
CA LYS A 395 -21.42 21.27 -16.36
C LYS A 395 -21.46 21.57 -14.86
N GLY A 396 -20.35 21.28 -14.17
CA GLY A 396 -20.24 21.49 -12.74
C GLY A 396 -19.91 22.89 -12.30
N GLY A 397 -19.50 23.78 -13.23
CA GLY A 397 -19.14 25.17 -12.93
C GLY A 397 -17.97 25.31 -11.95
N ILE A 398 -17.04 24.34 -11.96
CA ILE A 398 -15.89 24.29 -11.04
C ILE A 398 -14.64 24.81 -11.76
N ALA A 399 -13.83 25.59 -11.05
CA ALA A 399 -12.55 26.08 -11.53
C ALA A 399 -11.47 24.98 -11.39
N ARG A 400 -10.36 25.13 -12.12
CA ARG A 400 -9.26 24.15 -12.14
C ARG A 400 -8.66 23.93 -10.75
N GLU A 401 -8.50 24.97 -9.99
CA GLU A 401 -7.96 24.97 -8.63
C GLU A 401 -8.88 24.31 -7.59
N ASP A 402 -10.14 24.11 -7.92
CA ASP A 402 -11.13 23.44 -7.09
C ASP A 402 -11.25 21.94 -7.37
N VAL A 403 -10.54 21.42 -8.37
CA VAL A 403 -10.44 20.01 -8.72
C VAL A 403 -9.04 19.50 -8.37
N GLY A 404 -8.96 18.56 -7.46
CA GLY A 404 -7.72 17.91 -7.07
C GLY A 404 -7.49 16.58 -7.81
N GLN A 405 -7.03 15.58 -7.09
CA GLN A 405 -6.73 14.26 -7.65
C GLN A 405 -7.98 13.61 -8.26
N VAL A 406 -7.79 12.96 -9.43
CA VAL A 406 -8.80 12.16 -10.11
C VAL A 406 -8.29 10.73 -10.24
N ASP A 407 -9.03 9.77 -9.72
CA ASP A 407 -8.73 8.34 -9.80
C ASP A 407 -9.87 7.60 -10.50
N VAL A 408 -9.57 6.98 -11.65
CA VAL A 408 -10.55 6.24 -12.46
C VAL A 408 -10.28 4.75 -12.32
N LYS A 409 -11.21 4.06 -11.67
CA LYS A 409 -11.20 2.61 -11.49
C LYS A 409 -11.94 1.92 -12.65
N GLU A 410 -12.03 0.60 -12.60
CA GLU A 410 -12.70 -0.18 -13.65
C GLU A 410 -14.21 0.19 -13.80
N HIS A 411 -14.92 0.34 -12.69
CA HIS A 411 -16.38 0.53 -12.67
C HIS A 411 -16.83 1.90 -12.14
N TYR A 412 -15.95 2.68 -11.52
CA TYR A 412 -16.27 3.96 -10.92
C TYR A 412 -15.05 4.88 -10.92
N ALA A 413 -15.27 6.13 -10.55
CA ALA A 413 -14.19 7.09 -10.36
C ALA A 413 -14.40 7.92 -9.09
N PHE A 414 -13.29 8.37 -8.52
CA PHE A 414 -13.25 9.33 -7.43
C PHE A 414 -12.58 10.62 -7.87
N VAL A 415 -13.09 11.74 -7.37
CA VAL A 415 -12.52 13.07 -7.65
C VAL A 415 -12.45 13.88 -6.37
N ALA A 416 -11.29 14.45 -6.07
CA ALA A 416 -11.17 15.45 -5.02
C ALA A 416 -11.77 16.77 -5.51
N VAL A 417 -12.71 17.31 -4.76
CA VAL A 417 -13.35 18.58 -5.04
C VAL A 417 -13.25 19.47 -3.81
N ARG A 418 -12.98 20.76 -3.98
CA ARG A 418 -12.96 21.72 -2.88
C ARG A 418 -14.29 21.65 -2.11
N ARG A 419 -14.22 21.37 -0.81
CA ARG A 419 -15.41 21.12 0.04
C ARG A 419 -16.46 22.25 -0.07
N SER A 420 -16.01 23.49 -0.12
CA SER A 420 -16.91 24.65 -0.28
C SER A 420 -17.72 24.64 -1.59
N LYS A 421 -17.24 23.92 -2.61
CA LYS A 421 -17.86 23.82 -3.94
C LYS A 421 -18.73 22.57 -4.11
N MET A 422 -18.61 21.57 -3.25
CA MET A 422 -19.28 20.26 -3.40
C MET A 422 -20.79 20.40 -3.51
N LYS A 423 -21.44 21.17 -2.61
CA LYS A 423 -22.90 21.34 -2.64
C LYS A 423 -23.38 22.01 -3.93
N GLN A 424 -22.71 23.05 -4.40
CA GLN A 424 -23.01 23.72 -5.67
C GLN A 424 -22.85 22.77 -6.84
N LEU A 425 -21.72 22.05 -6.90
CA LEU A 425 -21.44 21.05 -7.91
C LEU A 425 -22.57 20.03 -8.04
N LEU A 426 -22.93 19.36 -6.91
CA LEU A 426 -23.96 18.32 -6.91
C LEU A 426 -25.33 18.84 -7.39
N THR A 427 -25.62 20.11 -7.14
CA THR A 427 -26.84 20.75 -7.65
C THR A 427 -26.78 20.94 -9.18
N LEU A 428 -25.65 21.41 -9.70
CA LEU A 428 -25.48 21.68 -11.13
C LEU A 428 -25.41 20.41 -11.99
N VAL A 429 -24.78 19.34 -11.47
CA VAL A 429 -24.62 18.09 -12.23
C VAL A 429 -25.79 17.13 -12.06
N ARG A 430 -26.82 17.50 -11.31
CA ARG A 430 -27.98 16.64 -11.05
C ARG A 430 -28.72 16.34 -12.36
N GLY A 431 -28.75 15.06 -12.73
CA GLY A 431 -29.39 14.59 -13.96
C GLY A 431 -28.57 14.79 -15.24
N GLU A 432 -27.43 15.42 -15.17
CA GLU A 432 -26.53 15.60 -16.30
C GLU A 432 -25.87 14.29 -16.73
N LYS A 433 -25.54 14.21 -18.01
CA LYS A 433 -24.85 13.03 -18.59
C LYS A 433 -23.36 13.33 -18.74
N ILE A 434 -22.51 12.40 -18.27
CA ILE A 434 -21.09 12.41 -18.55
C ILE A 434 -20.80 11.56 -19.78
N LYS A 435 -20.21 12.14 -20.81
CA LYS A 435 -19.90 11.45 -22.09
C LYS A 435 -21.14 10.75 -22.70
N GLY A 436 -22.31 11.39 -22.59
CA GLY A 436 -23.59 10.83 -23.05
C GLY A 436 -24.24 9.78 -22.12
N MET A 437 -23.54 9.38 -21.06
CA MET A 437 -24.01 8.34 -20.12
C MET A 437 -24.64 8.95 -18.87
N LYS A 438 -25.77 8.41 -18.46
CA LYS A 438 -26.39 8.70 -17.16
C LYS A 438 -25.71 7.86 -16.07
N THR A 439 -25.34 8.47 -14.97
CA THR A 439 -24.65 7.78 -13.87
C THR A 439 -24.98 8.41 -12.52
N VAL A 440 -24.70 7.69 -11.45
CA VAL A 440 -24.73 8.22 -10.08
C VAL A 440 -23.53 9.16 -9.91
N ILE A 441 -23.81 10.36 -9.40
CA ILE A 441 -22.78 11.36 -9.03
C ILE A 441 -23.18 11.88 -7.66
N GLU A 442 -22.36 11.61 -6.65
CA GLU A 442 -22.65 11.96 -5.25
C GLU A 442 -21.36 12.20 -4.44
N GLU A 443 -21.51 12.82 -3.28
CA GLU A 443 -20.39 12.88 -2.32
C GLU A 443 -20.17 11.48 -1.73
N ALA A 444 -18.96 10.97 -1.81
CA ALA A 444 -18.57 9.69 -1.20
C ALA A 444 -18.59 9.84 0.33
N LYS A 445 -19.50 9.12 0.96
CA LYS A 445 -19.67 9.11 2.41
C LYS A 445 -18.72 8.13 3.08
#